data_6356f828c10f562c103f87b0a4a3d1a6
#
_entry.id   6356f828c10f562c103f87b0a4a3d1a6
#
_cell.length_a   1.000
_cell.length_b   1.000
_cell.length_c   1.000
_cell.angle_alpha   90.00
_cell.angle_beta   90.00
_cell.angle_gamma   90.00
#
_symmetry.space_group_name_H-M   'P 1'
#
loop_
_entity.id
_entity.type
_entity.pdbx_description
1 polymer ?
#
loop_
_entity_poly.entity_id
_entity_poly.type
_entity_poly.pdbx_seq_one_letter_code
_entity_poly.pdbx_strand_id
1 'polypeptide(L)'
;MSKIDSKLKVETLALHGGQEPDPTTGSRAVPIYQTTSYQFKSTEHAANLFGLKEFGNIYTRLMNPTTDVFEKRVALLDGGVGALAVASGQSAITLALLNVAKAGDEIVSADNLYGGTYNLFHYTFSRLGINVKFVKSNDLVAFQKAITPKTKAVYAESIGNPKLDVADLEGISALAHKNGIPFILDNTVSPYLMRPIDHGVDIVVYSATKFIGGHGPRSGE
;
A
#
# COMPACT_ATOMS: atom_id res chain seq x y z
N MET A 1 -1.38 -8.69 -14.49
CA MET A 1 -0.19 -8.13 -15.19
C MET A 1 -0.11 -8.70 -16.59
N SER A 2 -0.10 -7.88 -17.63
CA SER A 2 0.14 -8.39 -18.98
C SER A 2 1.60 -8.84 -19.10
N LYS A 3 1.89 -9.86 -19.94
CA LYS A 3 3.28 -10.29 -20.22
C LYS A 3 4.14 -9.18 -20.83
N ILE A 4 3.53 -8.10 -21.30
CA ILE A 4 4.19 -6.94 -21.91
C ILE A 4 4.75 -6.04 -20.80
N ASP A 5 3.99 -5.82 -19.73
CA ASP A 5 4.38 -4.91 -18.64
C ASP A 5 5.67 -5.34 -17.93
N SER A 6 5.90 -6.65 -17.77
CA SER A 6 7.10 -7.19 -17.10
C SER A 6 8.43 -6.96 -17.85
N LYS A 7 8.37 -6.53 -19.12
CA LYS A 7 9.55 -6.26 -19.96
C LYS A 7 9.84 -4.78 -20.16
N LEU A 8 8.95 -3.91 -19.69
CA LEU A 8 9.10 -2.47 -19.88
C LEU A 8 10.05 -1.90 -18.81
N LYS A 9 10.81 -0.88 -19.23
CA LYS A 9 11.64 -0.12 -18.29
C LYS A 9 10.76 0.73 -17.38
N VAL A 10 11.26 1.02 -16.19
CA VAL A 10 10.52 1.75 -15.15
C VAL A 10 10.04 3.13 -15.64
N GLU A 11 10.80 3.81 -16.49
CA GLU A 11 10.43 5.11 -17.07
C GLU A 11 9.19 4.97 -17.98
N THR A 12 9.10 3.86 -18.74
CA THR A 12 7.94 3.57 -19.57
C THR A 12 6.73 3.18 -18.71
N LEU A 13 6.94 2.40 -17.66
CA LEU A 13 5.89 2.04 -16.71
C LEU A 13 5.33 3.27 -15.99
N ALA A 14 6.18 4.20 -15.58
CA ALA A 14 5.77 5.44 -14.92
C ALA A 14 4.82 6.29 -15.77
N LEU A 15 4.97 6.27 -17.10
CA LEU A 15 4.14 7.02 -18.02
C LEU A 15 2.91 6.24 -18.53
N HIS A 16 3.07 4.93 -18.78
CA HIS A 16 2.09 4.14 -19.54
C HIS A 16 1.57 2.89 -18.81
N GLY A 17 2.21 2.48 -17.71
CA GLY A 17 1.81 1.28 -16.96
C GLY A 17 0.37 1.36 -16.47
N GLY A 18 -0.35 0.24 -16.59
CA GLY A 18 -1.73 0.12 -16.14
C GLY A 18 -2.77 0.92 -16.92
N GLN A 19 -2.39 1.56 -18.03
CA GLN A 19 -3.28 2.40 -18.83
C GLN A 19 -3.48 1.81 -20.23
N GLU A 20 -4.73 1.84 -20.68
CA GLU A 20 -5.10 1.60 -22.09
C GLU A 20 -5.80 2.85 -22.64
N PRO A 21 -5.72 3.13 -23.95
CA PRO A 21 -6.53 4.18 -24.57
C PRO A 21 -8.02 3.94 -24.29
N ASP A 22 -8.77 5.00 -24.02
CA ASP A 22 -10.21 4.87 -23.77
C ASP A 22 -10.90 4.18 -24.95
N PRO A 23 -11.61 3.07 -24.74
CA PRO A 23 -12.16 2.27 -25.84
C PRO A 23 -13.28 2.99 -26.61
N THR A 24 -13.90 4.01 -26.03
CA THR A 24 -15.01 4.74 -26.64
C THR A 24 -14.51 5.91 -27.49
N THR A 25 -13.53 6.66 -26.99
CA THR A 25 -13.06 7.91 -27.60
C THR A 25 -11.66 7.82 -28.20
N GLY A 26 -10.90 6.77 -27.85
CA GLY A 26 -9.48 6.65 -28.18
C GLY A 26 -8.57 7.62 -27.42
N SER A 27 -9.07 8.26 -26.36
CA SER A 27 -8.29 9.22 -25.56
C SER A 27 -7.03 8.57 -25.00
N ARG A 28 -5.89 9.26 -25.19
CA ARG A 28 -4.60 8.84 -24.61
C ARG A 28 -4.47 9.23 -23.15
N ALA A 29 -5.11 10.32 -22.72
CA ALA A 29 -5.18 10.68 -21.30
C ALA A 29 -6.20 9.79 -20.61
N VAL A 30 -5.96 9.50 -19.32
CA VAL A 30 -6.94 8.78 -18.50
C VAL A 30 -8.17 9.66 -18.30
N PRO A 31 -9.38 9.24 -18.74
CA PRO A 31 -10.59 9.99 -18.48
C PRO A 31 -10.86 10.10 -16.97
N ILE A 32 -11.42 11.24 -16.56
CA ILE A 32 -11.84 11.45 -15.17
C ILE A 32 -13.30 11.03 -15.04
N TYR A 33 -13.55 9.86 -14.44
CA TYR A 33 -14.90 9.34 -14.20
C TYR A 33 -15.44 9.87 -12.87
N GLN A 34 -15.97 11.08 -12.89
CA GLN A 34 -16.57 11.72 -11.71
C GLN A 34 -18.01 11.25 -11.52
N THR A 35 -18.18 10.01 -11.10
CA THR A 35 -19.47 9.37 -10.86
C THR A 35 -19.45 8.53 -9.60
N THR A 36 -20.63 8.29 -9.00
CA THR A 36 -20.80 7.42 -7.82
C THR A 36 -21.13 5.99 -8.21
N SER A 37 -21.93 5.77 -9.25
CA SER A 37 -22.50 4.47 -9.63
C SER A 37 -22.44 4.25 -11.13
N TYR A 38 -22.61 3.00 -11.53
CA TYR A 38 -22.56 2.55 -12.91
C TYR A 38 -23.83 1.79 -13.26
N GLN A 39 -24.26 1.89 -14.52
CA GLN A 39 -25.43 1.19 -15.02
C GLN A 39 -25.09 -0.26 -15.36
N PHE A 40 -25.89 -1.18 -14.90
CA PHE A 40 -25.80 -2.59 -15.26
C PHE A 40 -26.49 -2.87 -16.59
N LYS A 41 -25.96 -3.84 -17.36
CA LYS A 41 -26.55 -4.27 -18.63
C LYS A 41 -27.84 -5.06 -18.44
N SER A 42 -27.94 -5.83 -17.34
CA SER A 42 -29.08 -6.64 -16.95
C SER A 42 -29.03 -6.97 -15.46
N THR A 43 -30.10 -7.53 -14.91
CA THR A 43 -30.12 -8.05 -13.52
C THR A 43 -29.12 -9.18 -13.32
N GLU A 44 -28.92 -10.04 -14.31
CA GLU A 44 -27.92 -11.10 -14.27
C GLU A 44 -26.49 -10.56 -14.23
N HIS A 45 -26.17 -9.55 -15.06
CA HIS A 45 -24.90 -8.84 -15.01
C HIS A 45 -24.64 -8.24 -13.62
N ALA A 46 -25.64 -7.60 -13.02
CA ALA A 46 -25.53 -7.08 -11.66
C ALA A 46 -25.21 -8.21 -10.64
N ALA A 47 -25.97 -9.31 -10.72
CA ALA A 47 -25.76 -10.46 -9.83
C ALA A 47 -24.38 -11.07 -9.97
N ASN A 48 -23.84 -11.14 -11.20
CA ASN A 48 -22.50 -11.64 -11.44
C ASN A 48 -21.41 -10.74 -10.86
N LEU A 49 -21.55 -9.41 -11.01
CA LEU A 49 -20.62 -8.43 -10.44
C LEU A 49 -20.61 -8.48 -8.91
N PHE A 50 -21.79 -8.46 -8.27
CA PHE A 50 -21.90 -8.56 -6.81
C PHE A 50 -21.48 -9.93 -6.28
N GLY A 51 -21.65 -10.98 -7.07
CA GLY A 51 -21.19 -12.34 -6.76
C GLY A 51 -19.72 -12.59 -7.07
N LEU A 52 -18.96 -11.57 -7.52
CA LEU A 52 -17.54 -11.67 -7.92
C LEU A 52 -17.28 -12.74 -8.99
N LYS A 53 -18.27 -13.05 -9.82
CA LYS A 53 -18.15 -13.96 -10.97
C LYS A 53 -17.66 -13.25 -12.23
N GLU A 54 -17.80 -11.95 -12.28
CA GLU A 54 -17.39 -11.06 -13.36
C GLU A 54 -16.76 -9.80 -12.76
N PHE A 55 -15.73 -9.25 -13.43
CA PHE A 55 -15.11 -7.98 -13.04
C PHE A 55 -15.79 -6.84 -13.78
N GLY A 56 -16.03 -5.73 -13.09
CA GLY A 56 -16.60 -4.53 -13.69
C GLY A 56 -16.91 -3.47 -12.64
N ASN A 57 -17.42 -2.32 -13.12
CA ASN A 57 -17.68 -1.18 -12.27
C ASN A 57 -19.09 -1.29 -11.64
N ILE A 58 -19.14 -1.14 -10.32
CA ILE A 58 -20.38 -1.16 -9.52
C ILE A 58 -20.61 0.22 -8.90
N TYR A 59 -19.65 0.68 -8.12
CA TYR A 59 -19.74 1.88 -7.31
C TYR A 59 -18.35 2.44 -7.01
N THR A 60 -18.15 3.75 -7.17
CA THR A 60 -16.82 4.39 -7.10
C THR A 60 -16.05 4.11 -5.82
N ARG A 61 -16.71 3.94 -4.67
CA ARG A 61 -16.03 3.56 -3.42
C ARG A 61 -15.34 2.19 -3.50
N LEU A 62 -15.83 1.29 -4.36
CA LEU A 62 -15.26 -0.05 -4.57
C LEU A 62 -14.28 -0.07 -5.74
N MET A 63 -14.64 0.56 -6.86
CA MET A 63 -13.83 0.64 -8.06
C MET A 63 -14.22 1.86 -8.91
N ASN A 64 -13.23 2.49 -9.51
CA ASN A 64 -13.41 3.58 -10.46
C ASN A 64 -12.32 3.49 -11.54
N PRO A 65 -12.63 3.61 -12.84
CA PRO A 65 -11.63 3.45 -13.90
C PRO A 65 -10.46 4.43 -13.83
N THR A 66 -10.68 5.63 -13.30
CA THR A 66 -9.59 6.61 -13.10
C THR A 66 -8.63 6.15 -11.99
N THR A 67 -9.18 5.72 -10.86
CA THR A 67 -8.40 5.22 -9.71
C THR A 67 -7.69 3.91 -10.06
N ASP A 68 -8.36 3.03 -10.81
CA ASP A 68 -7.81 1.73 -11.25
C ASP A 68 -6.48 1.88 -12.03
N VAL A 69 -6.37 2.93 -12.87
CA VAL A 69 -5.10 3.20 -13.56
C VAL A 69 -4.00 3.58 -12.59
N PHE A 70 -4.29 4.38 -11.57
CA PHE A 70 -3.32 4.73 -10.54
C PHE A 70 -2.88 3.50 -9.75
N GLU A 71 -3.83 2.68 -9.29
CA GLU A 71 -3.57 1.44 -8.55
C GLU A 71 -2.71 0.47 -9.36
N LYS A 72 -3.07 0.21 -10.62
CA LYS A 72 -2.30 -0.65 -11.52
C LYS A 72 -0.89 -0.11 -11.77
N ARG A 73 -0.74 1.20 -11.94
CA ARG A 73 0.57 1.82 -12.18
C ARG A 73 1.50 1.70 -10.97
N VAL A 74 1.00 1.97 -9.76
CA VAL A 74 1.79 1.82 -8.54
C VAL A 74 2.17 0.34 -8.34
N ALA A 75 1.23 -0.59 -8.52
CA ALA A 75 1.53 -2.01 -8.44
C ALA A 75 2.63 -2.44 -9.44
N LEU A 76 2.58 -1.95 -10.68
CA LEU A 76 3.59 -2.24 -11.70
C LEU A 76 4.97 -1.67 -11.34
N LEU A 77 5.02 -0.44 -10.82
CA LEU A 77 6.26 0.21 -10.42
C LEU A 77 6.95 -0.52 -9.27
N ASP A 78 6.19 -0.99 -8.29
CA ASP A 78 6.71 -1.75 -7.15
C ASP A 78 6.90 -3.25 -7.44
N GLY A 79 6.34 -3.76 -8.54
CA GLY A 79 6.33 -5.20 -8.83
C GLY A 79 5.32 -5.98 -7.98
N GLY A 80 4.33 -5.29 -7.41
CA GLY A 80 3.26 -5.88 -6.62
C GLY A 80 2.20 -6.58 -7.47
N VAL A 81 1.41 -7.44 -6.83
CA VAL A 81 0.29 -8.15 -7.48
C VAL A 81 -0.94 -7.28 -7.66
N GLY A 82 -1.04 -6.18 -6.90
CA GLY A 82 -2.12 -5.21 -6.94
C GLY A 82 -1.85 -4.06 -5.98
N ALA A 83 -2.64 -3.00 -6.09
CA ALA A 83 -2.62 -1.87 -5.16
C ALA A 83 -4.06 -1.41 -4.89
N LEU A 84 -4.24 -0.68 -3.80
CA LEU A 84 -5.49 -0.05 -3.41
C LEU A 84 -5.22 1.42 -3.07
N ALA A 85 -5.89 2.33 -3.75
CA ALA A 85 -5.86 3.75 -3.42
C ALA A 85 -6.93 4.08 -2.37
N VAL A 86 -6.52 4.86 -1.38
CA VAL A 86 -7.39 5.30 -0.29
C VAL A 86 -7.22 6.81 -0.06
N ALA A 87 -8.02 7.38 0.83
CA ALA A 87 -8.09 8.83 0.99
C ALA A 87 -6.85 9.46 1.64
N SER A 88 -5.98 8.67 2.29
CA SER A 88 -4.80 9.20 2.97
C SER A 88 -3.75 8.11 3.30
N GLY A 89 -2.45 8.51 3.35
CA GLY A 89 -1.39 7.61 3.78
C GLY A 89 -1.67 7.02 5.17
N GLN A 90 -2.28 7.80 6.08
CA GLN A 90 -2.72 7.28 7.37
C GLN A 90 -3.83 6.25 7.23
N SER A 91 -4.75 6.42 6.27
CA SER A 91 -5.77 5.41 5.95
C SER A 91 -5.12 4.16 5.35
N ALA A 92 -4.11 4.31 4.48
CA ALA A 92 -3.38 3.19 3.90
C ALA A 92 -2.69 2.35 4.99
N ILE A 93 -1.95 2.98 5.91
CA ILE A 93 -1.32 2.32 7.04
C ILE A 93 -2.36 1.62 7.93
N THR A 94 -3.44 2.33 8.27
CA THR A 94 -4.50 1.80 9.13
C THR A 94 -5.13 0.55 8.51
N LEU A 95 -5.52 0.62 7.25
CA LEU A 95 -6.19 -0.49 6.56
C LEU A 95 -5.25 -1.68 6.35
N ALA A 96 -3.98 -1.43 5.97
CA ALA A 96 -2.99 -2.50 5.82
C ALA A 96 -2.82 -3.30 7.12
N LEU A 97 -2.70 -2.61 8.26
CA LEU A 97 -2.51 -3.25 9.54
C LEU A 97 -3.79 -3.88 10.11
N LEU A 98 -4.97 -3.24 9.98
CA LEU A 98 -6.23 -3.80 10.42
C LEU A 98 -6.69 -5.01 9.58
N ASN A 99 -6.13 -5.18 8.39
CA ASN A 99 -6.37 -6.37 7.57
C ASN A 99 -5.69 -7.63 8.16
N VAL A 100 -4.61 -7.48 8.92
CA VAL A 100 -3.84 -8.59 9.49
C VAL A 100 -3.91 -8.68 11.01
N ALA A 101 -4.29 -7.61 11.70
CA ALA A 101 -4.33 -7.53 13.17
C ALA A 101 -5.71 -7.09 13.68
N LYS A 102 -6.13 -7.63 14.81
CA LYS A 102 -7.37 -7.33 15.54
C LYS A 102 -7.10 -7.11 17.03
N ALA A 103 -8.14 -6.75 17.77
CA ALA A 103 -8.04 -6.60 19.23
C ALA A 103 -7.43 -7.85 19.90
N GLY A 104 -6.45 -7.64 20.76
CA GLY A 104 -5.65 -8.67 21.42
C GLY A 104 -4.37 -9.07 20.70
N ASP A 105 -4.19 -8.65 19.44
CA ASP A 105 -2.97 -8.89 18.66
C ASP A 105 -1.89 -7.82 18.93
N GLU A 106 -0.70 -8.09 18.43
CA GLU A 106 0.48 -7.23 18.57
C GLU A 106 1.08 -6.90 17.20
N ILE A 107 1.69 -5.72 17.09
CA ILE A 107 2.52 -5.27 15.98
C ILE A 107 3.89 -4.90 16.53
N VAL A 108 4.96 -5.30 15.86
CA VAL A 108 6.32 -4.83 16.17
C VAL A 108 6.69 -3.75 15.16
N SER A 109 6.97 -2.56 15.63
CA SER A 109 7.25 -1.39 14.79
C SER A 109 8.61 -0.79 15.11
N ALA A 110 9.30 -0.29 14.07
CA ALA A 110 10.41 0.63 14.28
C ALA A 110 9.96 1.86 15.09
N ASP A 111 10.88 2.49 15.82
CA ASP A 111 10.60 3.65 16.67
C ASP A 111 10.76 5.01 15.97
N ASN A 112 11.52 5.04 14.86
CA ASN A 112 11.76 6.24 14.08
C ASN A 112 10.73 6.35 12.94
N LEU A 113 9.59 6.94 13.26
CA LEU A 113 8.42 7.03 12.38
C LEU A 113 7.98 8.50 12.21
N TYR A 114 7.29 8.76 11.13
CA TYR A 114 6.49 9.98 10.99
C TYR A 114 5.58 10.17 12.21
N GLY A 115 5.52 11.39 12.74
CA GLY A 115 4.78 11.66 13.98
C GLY A 115 3.31 11.26 13.93
N GLY A 116 2.65 11.37 12.76
CA GLY A 116 1.28 10.91 12.57
C GLY A 116 1.15 9.39 12.71
N THR A 117 2.10 8.63 12.19
CA THR A 117 2.14 7.16 12.30
C THR A 117 2.42 6.72 13.74
N TYR A 118 3.37 7.39 14.41
CA TYR A 118 3.59 7.15 15.83
C TYR A 118 2.32 7.38 16.67
N ASN A 119 1.63 8.51 16.46
CA ASN A 119 0.38 8.81 17.18
C ASN A 119 -0.73 7.80 16.84
N LEU A 120 -0.86 7.39 15.58
CA LEU A 120 -1.80 6.33 15.17
C LEU A 120 -1.56 5.04 15.96
N PHE A 121 -0.32 4.61 16.06
CA PHE A 121 0.06 3.37 16.74
C PHE A 121 -0.07 3.48 18.25
N HIS A 122 0.46 4.54 18.82
CA HIS A 122 0.50 4.72 20.27
C HIS A 122 -0.89 4.95 20.88
N TYR A 123 -1.71 5.80 20.24
CA TYR A 123 -3.00 6.20 20.81
C TYR A 123 -4.18 5.48 20.17
N THR A 124 -4.27 5.45 18.85
CA THR A 124 -5.47 4.94 18.17
C THR A 124 -5.51 3.42 18.21
N PHE A 125 -4.41 2.74 17.87
CA PHE A 125 -4.36 1.27 17.91
C PHE A 125 -4.51 0.72 19.32
N SER A 126 -3.96 1.39 20.31
CA SER A 126 -4.17 1.04 21.73
C SER A 126 -5.66 1.06 22.09
N ARG A 127 -6.44 2.06 21.63
CA ARG A 127 -7.89 2.12 21.84
C ARG A 127 -8.66 1.03 21.08
N LEU A 128 -8.10 0.54 19.97
CA LEU A 128 -8.64 -0.59 19.21
C LEU A 128 -8.24 -1.94 19.83
N GLY A 129 -7.51 -1.94 20.93
CA GLY A 129 -7.04 -3.16 21.61
C GLY A 129 -5.86 -3.84 20.91
N ILE A 130 -5.17 -3.17 19.99
CA ILE A 130 -3.96 -3.66 19.34
C ILE A 130 -2.74 -3.05 20.03
N ASN A 131 -1.83 -3.90 20.49
CA ASN A 131 -0.61 -3.46 21.14
C ASN A 131 0.53 -3.27 20.14
N VAL A 132 1.10 -2.06 20.06
CA VAL A 132 2.26 -1.79 19.20
C VAL A 132 3.52 -1.69 20.06
N LYS A 133 4.49 -2.56 19.80
CA LYS A 133 5.80 -2.58 20.45
C LYS A 133 6.81 -1.84 19.58
N PHE A 134 7.28 -0.70 20.07
CA PHE A 134 8.31 0.06 19.38
C PHE A 134 9.70 -0.47 19.73
N VAL A 135 10.52 -0.66 18.71
CA VAL A 135 11.90 -1.12 18.82
C VAL A 135 12.82 -0.20 18.01
N LYS A 136 14.09 -0.12 18.39
CA LYS A 136 15.06 0.70 17.68
C LYS A 136 15.18 0.25 16.23
N SER A 137 15.05 1.18 15.28
CA SER A 137 14.89 0.92 13.84
C SER A 137 15.96 0.01 13.21
N ASN A 138 17.22 0.12 13.69
CA ASN A 138 18.35 -0.63 13.13
C ASN A 138 18.81 -1.79 14.03
N ASP A 139 17.96 -2.28 14.95
CA ASP A 139 18.29 -3.35 15.89
C ASP A 139 17.46 -4.61 15.62
N LEU A 140 17.95 -5.46 14.73
CA LEU A 140 17.30 -6.74 14.40
C LEU A 140 17.12 -7.65 15.63
N VAL A 141 18.03 -7.56 16.62
CA VAL A 141 17.90 -8.34 17.85
C VAL A 141 16.72 -7.85 18.69
N ALA A 142 16.51 -6.52 18.74
CA ALA A 142 15.34 -5.94 19.40
C ALA A 142 14.04 -6.36 18.70
N PHE A 143 13.99 -6.33 17.36
CA PHE A 143 12.85 -6.86 16.60
C PHE A 143 12.57 -8.32 16.95
N GLN A 144 13.59 -9.19 16.91
CA GLN A 144 13.44 -10.62 17.24
C GLN A 144 12.90 -10.83 18.64
N LYS A 145 13.39 -10.09 19.64
CA LYS A 145 12.96 -10.21 21.04
C LYS A 145 11.53 -9.71 21.26
N ALA A 146 11.07 -8.73 20.46
CA ALA A 146 9.73 -8.16 20.58
C ALA A 146 8.64 -9.04 19.97
N ILE A 147 8.98 -9.89 18.99
CA ILE A 147 8.03 -10.80 18.34
C ILE A 147 7.57 -11.88 19.33
N THR A 148 6.24 -12.09 19.36
CA THR A 148 5.58 -13.12 20.18
C THR A 148 4.55 -13.86 19.30
N PRO A 149 3.92 -14.94 19.80
CA PRO A 149 2.82 -15.60 19.07
C PRO A 149 1.61 -14.69 18.75
N LYS A 150 1.47 -13.56 19.43
CA LYS A 150 0.44 -12.55 19.18
C LYS A 150 0.81 -11.55 18.09
N THR A 151 2.08 -11.47 17.71
CA THR A 151 2.56 -10.55 16.67
C THR A 151 1.99 -10.94 15.31
N LYS A 152 1.37 -9.99 14.59
CA LYS A 152 0.73 -10.21 13.30
C LYS A 152 1.41 -9.49 12.15
N ALA A 153 2.24 -8.51 12.43
CA ALA A 153 3.03 -7.81 11.42
C ALA A 153 4.27 -7.16 12.04
N VAL A 154 5.26 -6.94 11.19
CA VAL A 154 6.36 -5.99 11.44
C VAL A 154 6.11 -4.75 10.60
N TYR A 155 6.42 -3.57 11.13
CA TYR A 155 6.27 -2.29 10.43
C TYR A 155 7.53 -1.44 10.54
N ALA A 156 7.91 -0.77 9.45
CA ALA A 156 8.97 0.23 9.43
C ALA A 156 8.73 1.28 8.33
N GLU A 157 9.49 2.36 8.36
CA GLU A 157 9.65 3.29 7.24
C GLU A 157 10.98 2.98 6.55
N SER A 158 11.02 3.04 5.21
CA SER A 158 12.26 2.80 4.44
C SER A 158 13.38 3.75 4.85
N ILE A 159 13.03 5.00 5.03
CA ILE A 159 13.86 6.04 5.62
C ILE A 159 13.02 6.72 6.69
N GLY A 160 13.41 6.54 7.95
CA GLY A 160 12.64 7.00 9.10
C GLY A 160 12.59 8.53 9.22
N ASN A 161 11.47 9.05 9.62
CA ASN A 161 11.24 10.48 9.82
C ASN A 161 11.11 10.80 11.33
N PRO A 162 11.96 11.63 11.96
CA PRO A 162 12.85 12.62 11.28
C PRO A 162 14.34 12.25 11.23
N LYS A 163 14.76 11.11 11.79
CA LYS A 163 16.20 10.83 11.98
C LYS A 163 16.92 10.35 10.71
N LEU A 164 16.19 10.02 9.64
CA LEU A 164 16.70 9.55 8.36
C LEU A 164 17.47 8.22 8.45
N ASP A 165 17.18 7.40 9.44
CA ASP A 165 17.70 6.05 9.53
C ASP A 165 17.16 5.22 8.36
N VAL A 166 18.04 4.50 7.67
CA VAL A 166 17.67 3.58 6.59
C VAL A 166 17.38 2.20 7.19
N ALA A 167 16.22 1.64 6.92
CA ALA A 167 15.83 0.33 7.43
C ALA A 167 16.59 -0.80 6.71
N ASP A 168 17.01 -1.82 7.46
CA ASP A 168 17.53 -3.08 6.91
C ASP A 168 16.36 -3.94 6.42
N LEU A 169 15.94 -3.72 5.17
CA LEU A 169 14.75 -4.36 4.62
C LEU A 169 14.90 -5.88 4.57
N GLU A 170 16.04 -6.37 4.10
CA GLU A 170 16.29 -7.81 3.94
C GLU A 170 16.35 -8.51 5.29
N GLY A 171 17.03 -7.89 6.28
CA GLY A 171 17.12 -8.42 7.63
C GLY A 171 15.76 -8.47 8.33
N ILE A 172 14.97 -7.40 8.23
CA ILE A 172 13.61 -7.33 8.80
C ILE A 172 12.66 -8.31 8.08
N SER A 173 12.70 -8.37 6.75
CA SER A 173 11.89 -9.32 5.95
C SER A 173 12.19 -10.77 6.34
N ALA A 174 13.48 -11.15 6.37
CA ALA A 174 13.88 -12.50 6.74
C ALA A 174 13.38 -12.87 8.15
N LEU A 175 13.44 -11.91 9.08
CA LEU A 175 12.95 -12.08 10.43
C LEU A 175 11.43 -12.25 10.48
N ALA A 176 10.67 -11.42 9.78
CA ALA A 176 9.22 -11.48 9.70
C ALA A 176 8.77 -12.82 9.11
N HIS A 177 9.34 -13.20 7.96
CA HIS A 177 9.00 -14.45 7.26
C HIS A 177 9.35 -15.70 8.09
N LYS A 178 10.48 -15.71 8.80
CA LYS A 178 10.83 -16.79 9.73
C LYS A 178 9.76 -17.00 10.80
N ASN A 179 9.04 -15.95 11.18
CA ASN A 179 7.95 -16.00 12.14
C ASN A 179 6.56 -16.13 11.49
N GLY A 180 6.47 -16.26 10.17
CA GLY A 180 5.21 -16.43 9.41
C GLY A 180 4.31 -15.20 9.43
N ILE A 181 4.88 -14.00 9.58
CA ILE A 181 4.16 -12.72 9.62
C ILE A 181 4.64 -11.78 8.50
N PRO A 182 3.77 -10.90 7.95
CA PRO A 182 4.16 -9.96 6.91
C PRO A 182 5.00 -8.81 7.47
N PHE A 183 5.88 -8.29 6.60
CA PHE A 183 6.55 -7.01 6.75
C PHE A 183 5.84 -5.94 5.95
N ILE A 184 5.36 -4.90 6.62
CA ILE A 184 4.67 -3.74 6.05
C ILE A 184 5.62 -2.55 6.12
N LEU A 185 5.87 -1.91 4.98
CA LEU A 185 6.83 -0.81 4.86
C LEU A 185 6.17 0.44 4.31
N ASP A 186 6.37 1.56 4.97
CA ASP A 186 6.11 2.87 4.39
C ASP A 186 7.33 3.33 3.57
N ASN A 187 7.13 3.43 2.25
CA ASN A 187 8.16 3.85 1.31
C ASN A 187 7.90 5.25 0.72
N THR A 188 7.20 6.10 1.46
CA THR A 188 6.79 7.45 1.03
C THR A 188 7.95 8.30 0.54
N VAL A 189 9.14 8.16 1.13
CA VAL A 189 10.31 9.03 0.82
C VAL A 189 11.17 8.54 -0.32
N SER A 190 11.01 7.29 -0.78
CA SER A 190 11.85 6.70 -1.82
C SER A 190 11.07 5.93 -2.90
N PRO A 191 9.87 6.41 -3.36
CA PRO A 191 9.21 5.77 -4.49
C PRO A 191 10.13 5.85 -5.71
N TYR A 192 10.05 4.84 -6.59
CA TYR A 192 10.86 4.74 -7.81
C TYR A 192 12.36 4.44 -7.56
N LEU A 193 12.97 4.99 -6.53
CA LEU A 193 14.39 4.78 -6.23
C LEU A 193 14.69 3.39 -5.69
N MET A 194 13.68 2.78 -5.06
CA MET A 194 13.76 1.46 -4.46
C MET A 194 12.43 0.74 -4.64
N ARG A 195 12.49 -0.55 -4.94
CA ARG A 195 11.33 -1.44 -5.02
C ARG A 195 11.35 -2.37 -3.80
N PRO A 196 10.62 -2.05 -2.73
CA PRO A 196 10.70 -2.80 -1.47
C PRO A 196 10.34 -4.28 -1.61
N ILE A 197 9.45 -4.62 -2.54
CA ILE A 197 9.05 -6.01 -2.80
C ILE A 197 10.24 -6.86 -3.26
N ASP A 198 11.18 -6.30 -4.02
CA ASP A 198 12.39 -6.99 -4.44
C ASP A 198 13.32 -7.33 -3.25
N HIS A 199 13.12 -6.67 -2.10
CA HIS A 199 13.85 -6.88 -0.84
C HIS A 199 13.04 -7.67 0.20
N GLY A 200 11.94 -8.32 -0.22
CA GLY A 200 11.14 -9.20 0.61
C GLY A 200 10.03 -8.50 1.43
N VAL A 201 9.75 -7.23 1.18
CA VAL A 201 8.59 -6.54 1.79
C VAL A 201 7.31 -7.10 1.20
N ASP A 202 6.31 -7.38 2.04
CA ASP A 202 5.04 -7.98 1.61
C ASP A 202 3.99 -6.93 1.24
N ILE A 203 3.94 -5.83 1.99
CA ILE A 203 2.98 -4.74 1.77
C ILE A 203 3.73 -3.41 1.82
N VAL A 204 3.59 -2.62 0.76
CA VAL A 204 4.17 -1.28 0.69
C VAL A 204 3.07 -0.24 0.79
N VAL A 205 3.26 0.77 1.63
CA VAL A 205 2.34 1.90 1.76
C VAL A 205 3.03 3.21 1.37
N TYR A 206 2.25 4.13 0.83
CA TYR A 206 2.71 5.44 0.38
C TYR A 206 1.75 6.54 0.81
N SER A 207 2.28 7.68 1.22
CA SER A 207 1.56 8.95 1.12
C SER A 207 1.88 9.59 -0.24
N ALA A 208 0.97 9.43 -1.20
CA ALA A 208 1.15 9.96 -2.55
C ALA A 208 1.23 11.49 -2.59
N THR A 209 0.77 12.17 -1.54
CA THR A 209 0.93 13.62 -1.31
C THR A 209 2.39 14.08 -1.40
N LYS A 210 3.35 13.20 -1.07
CA LYS A 210 4.77 13.55 -0.94
C LYS A 210 5.49 13.32 -2.28
N PHE A 211 6.34 12.31 -2.35
CA PHE A 211 7.26 12.13 -3.48
C PHE A 211 6.59 11.59 -4.74
N ILE A 212 5.48 10.84 -4.64
CA ILE A 212 4.71 10.42 -5.82
C ILE A 212 4.06 11.65 -6.48
N GLY A 213 3.37 12.51 -5.73
CA GLY A 213 2.77 13.74 -6.23
C GLY A 213 3.78 14.80 -6.63
N GLY A 214 4.83 14.96 -5.83
CA GLY A 214 6.02 15.75 -6.13
C GLY A 214 5.86 17.29 -6.09
N HIS A 215 4.65 17.83 -5.97
CA HIS A 215 4.38 19.26 -6.17
C HIS A 215 3.90 20.00 -4.92
N GLY A 216 3.47 19.30 -3.87
CA GLY A 216 2.91 19.91 -2.65
C GLY A 216 1.56 20.67 -2.76
N PRO A 217 0.90 20.81 -3.94
CA PRO A 217 -0.32 21.61 -4.02
C PRO A 217 -1.60 20.84 -3.73
N ARG A 218 -1.55 19.51 -3.59
CA ARG A 218 -2.72 18.67 -3.32
C ARG A 218 -2.36 17.55 -2.37
N SER A 219 -3.23 17.30 -1.41
CA SER A 219 -3.26 16.03 -0.71
C SER A 219 -3.89 15.00 -1.65
N GLY A 220 -3.17 13.92 -1.96
CA GLY A 220 -3.64 12.76 -2.72
C GLY A 220 -2.89 11.53 -2.22
N GLU A 221 -3.62 10.43 -2.06
CA GLU A 221 -3.03 9.24 -1.43
C GLU A 221 -3.62 7.95 -2.00
#